data_8d765e1ee7c92277fbf2eb5a9457ced6
#
_entry.id   8d765e1ee7c92277fbf2eb5a9457ced6
#
_cell.length_a   1.000
_cell.length_b   1.000
_cell.length_c   1.000
_cell.angle_alpha   90.00
_cell.angle_beta   90.00
_cell.angle_gamma   90.00
#
_symmetry.space_group_name_H-M   'P 1'
#
loop_
_entity.id
_entity.type
_entity.pdbx_description
1 polymer ?
#
loop_
_entity_poly.entity_id
_entity_poly.type
_entity_poly.pdbx_seq_one_letter_code
_entity_poly.pdbx_strand_id
1 'polypeptide(L)'
;SPDAKLRIGTRQVQLFQNPNEAVAWLRNTVGVQFQQAGPGAMQWVMFRGNAARTASMRGGLPLAFLRWQVPTANDAADEQYIEQQTKQYREDQLPALPGLHPLVVDDVVLMRTPERLIAVDFPTGKRIWEFPWFDTPDEEALRDSRVQNSGNSSNTRQTELNQRLWEDASYGQLSSDGKRVFVLWDLGYASASMSSNVLIRPGGIQTRTPGAPKPYNRLVSLDLKTQGSLQWIVGGVDGEDEPRLAGAFFLGPPLPLNGQLYVLAEVKGEISLVVLDANNGQLSWSQQLAHVDTRTITRDSTRRLAGATPSYSDGVLVCPTSAGAVVAVDISTHFLLWGYRYKQEAPINPRFGFRPSTLNSKKR
;
A
#
# COMPACT_ATOMS: atom_id res chain seq x y z
N SER A 1 -21.57 3.81 31.58
CA SER A 1 -22.84 3.48 32.25
C SER A 1 -23.99 4.16 31.52
N PRO A 2 -25.12 3.49 31.24
CA PRO A 2 -26.26 4.11 30.59
C PRO A 2 -26.88 5.26 31.41
N ASP A 3 -26.55 5.36 32.67
CA ASP A 3 -26.97 6.44 33.58
C ASP A 3 -25.98 7.60 33.67
N ALA A 4 -24.97 7.63 32.79
CA ALA A 4 -23.99 8.70 32.77
C ALA A 4 -24.65 10.04 32.44
N LYS A 5 -24.55 10.98 33.40
CA LYS A 5 -25.00 12.37 33.25
C LYS A 5 -23.81 13.24 32.97
N LEU A 6 -23.88 14.00 31.89
CA LEU A 6 -22.89 15.02 31.56
C LEU A 6 -23.29 16.35 32.21
N ARG A 7 -22.36 17.00 32.88
CA ARG A 7 -22.57 18.34 33.44
C ARG A 7 -22.06 19.41 32.45
N ILE A 8 -22.99 20.13 31.86
CA ILE A 8 -22.66 21.26 30.96
C ILE A 8 -23.06 22.54 31.70
N GLY A 9 -22.09 23.24 32.24
CA GLY A 9 -22.35 24.42 33.12
C GLY A 9 -23.09 24.02 34.38
N THR A 10 -24.28 24.57 34.61
CA THR A 10 -25.15 24.28 35.76
C THR A 10 -26.18 23.20 35.48
N ARG A 11 -26.30 22.71 34.22
CA ARG A 11 -27.29 21.71 33.85
C ARG A 11 -26.67 20.32 33.81
N GLN A 12 -27.40 19.33 34.36
CA GLN A 12 -27.12 17.90 34.13
C GLN A 12 -27.98 17.43 32.98
N VAL A 13 -27.33 16.87 31.95
CA VAL A 13 -27.99 16.32 30.76
C VAL A 13 -27.74 14.82 30.76
N GLN A 14 -28.78 14.04 30.64
CA GLN A 14 -28.70 12.60 30.40
C GLN A 14 -28.38 12.37 28.92
N LEU A 15 -27.27 11.69 28.63
CA LEU A 15 -26.80 11.50 27.25
C LEU A 15 -27.65 10.52 26.45
N PHE A 16 -28.25 9.53 27.13
CA PHE A 16 -29.04 8.47 26.46
C PHE A 16 -30.32 8.22 27.26
N GLN A 17 -31.41 7.96 26.54
CA GLN A 17 -32.71 7.66 27.16
C GLN A 17 -32.83 6.21 27.59
N ASN A 18 -32.06 5.31 26.97
CA ASN A 18 -32.05 3.89 27.31
C ASN A 18 -30.69 3.24 27.00
N PRO A 19 -30.42 2.05 27.56
CA PRO A 19 -29.15 1.33 27.34
C PRO A 19 -28.87 0.99 25.87
N ASN A 20 -29.92 0.70 25.08
CA ASN A 20 -29.76 0.31 23.68
C ASN A 20 -29.31 1.50 22.82
N GLU A 21 -29.77 2.69 23.13
CA GLU A 21 -29.34 3.92 22.47
C GLU A 21 -27.86 4.23 22.75
N ALA A 22 -27.44 4.05 24.01
CA ALA A 22 -26.04 4.18 24.41
C ALA A 22 -25.15 3.16 23.69
N VAL A 23 -25.61 1.92 23.57
CA VAL A 23 -24.89 0.84 22.86
C VAL A 23 -24.85 1.13 21.35
N ALA A 24 -25.95 1.60 20.76
CA ALA A 24 -26.00 1.96 19.35
C ALA A 24 -25.07 3.15 19.04
N TRP A 25 -25.09 4.17 19.88
CA TRP A 25 -24.18 5.31 19.76
C TRP A 25 -22.72 4.87 19.92
N LEU A 26 -22.43 4.04 20.92
CA LEU A 26 -21.09 3.50 21.14
C LEU A 26 -20.61 2.71 19.93
N ARG A 27 -21.44 1.86 19.36
CA ARG A 27 -21.14 1.11 18.14
C ARG A 27 -20.87 2.01 16.95
N ASN A 28 -21.61 3.11 16.82
CA ASN A 28 -21.43 4.06 15.73
C ASN A 28 -20.23 4.97 15.93
N THR A 29 -19.87 5.30 17.18
CA THR A 29 -18.78 6.25 17.50
C THR A 29 -17.43 5.55 17.67
N VAL A 30 -17.42 4.39 18.33
CA VAL A 30 -16.20 3.58 18.56
C VAL A 30 -15.92 2.67 17.36
N GLY A 31 -16.88 2.59 16.45
CA GLY A 31 -16.86 1.66 15.33
C GLY A 31 -17.34 0.28 15.74
N VAL A 32 -18.02 -0.35 14.82
CA VAL A 32 -18.25 -1.78 14.91
C VAL A 32 -16.86 -2.42 14.98
N GLN A 33 -16.49 -2.99 16.15
CA GLN A 33 -15.45 -4.01 16.12
C GLN A 33 -15.84 -4.89 14.94
N PHE A 34 -14.93 -5.10 14.01
CA PHE A 34 -15.14 -6.06 12.94
C PHE A 34 -15.81 -7.25 13.60
N GLN A 35 -17.07 -7.49 13.28
CA GLN A 35 -17.72 -8.72 13.69
C GLN A 35 -16.74 -9.78 13.21
N GLN A 36 -16.14 -10.48 14.16
CA GLN A 36 -15.37 -11.67 13.81
C GLN A 36 -16.30 -12.44 12.91
N ALA A 37 -15.97 -12.53 11.64
CA ALA A 37 -16.74 -13.28 10.68
C ALA A 37 -17.06 -14.60 11.35
N GLY A 38 -18.35 -14.97 11.38
CA GLY A 38 -18.79 -16.19 12.04
C GLY A 38 -17.97 -17.38 11.53
N PRO A 39 -17.98 -18.54 12.20
CA PRO A 39 -17.18 -19.68 11.81
C PRO A 39 -17.55 -20.18 10.41
N GLY A 40 -16.98 -19.59 9.37
CA GLY A 40 -17.28 -19.91 7.98
C GLY A 40 -16.70 -18.95 6.95
N ALA A 41 -16.57 -17.66 7.24
CA ALA A 41 -15.98 -16.72 6.31
C ALA A 41 -14.52 -16.45 6.68
N MET A 42 -13.61 -17.00 5.92
CA MET A 42 -12.18 -16.64 6.00
C MET A 42 -12.01 -15.28 5.36
N GLN A 43 -11.89 -14.22 6.16
CA GLN A 43 -11.59 -12.89 5.66
C GLN A 43 -10.19 -12.47 6.07
N TRP A 44 -9.38 -12.11 5.08
CA TRP A 44 -8.05 -11.54 5.25
C TRP A 44 -7.99 -10.28 4.41
N VAL A 45 -8.58 -9.21 4.93
CA VAL A 45 -8.94 -8.00 4.15
C VAL A 45 -7.83 -6.96 4.03
N MET A 46 -6.69 -7.16 4.66
CA MET A 46 -5.54 -6.26 4.60
C MET A 46 -4.26 -6.96 5.02
N PHE A 47 -3.12 -6.32 4.81
CA PHE A 47 -1.85 -6.83 5.30
C PHE A 47 -1.91 -7.13 6.79
N ARG A 48 -1.49 -8.35 7.20
CA ARG A 48 -1.63 -8.91 8.56
C ARG A 48 -3.08 -9.04 9.06
N GLY A 49 -4.05 -9.05 8.16
CA GLY A 49 -5.42 -9.53 8.35
C GLY A 49 -6.42 -8.57 9.00
N ASN A 50 -6.04 -7.77 9.97
CA ASN A 50 -6.93 -6.85 10.69
C ASN A 50 -6.33 -5.43 10.87
N ALA A 51 -7.13 -4.50 11.38
CA ALA A 51 -6.74 -3.11 11.59
C ALA A 51 -5.57 -2.96 12.58
N ALA A 52 -5.47 -3.81 13.58
CA ALA A 52 -4.37 -3.83 14.54
C ALA A 52 -3.09 -4.52 14.00
N ARG A 53 -3.15 -5.11 12.80
CA ARG A 53 -2.04 -5.85 12.16
C ARG A 53 -1.56 -7.07 12.98
N THR A 54 -2.45 -7.67 13.74
CA THR A 54 -2.16 -8.76 14.68
C THR A 54 -3.04 -9.99 14.48
N ALA A 55 -3.75 -10.08 13.35
CA ALA A 55 -4.63 -11.21 13.10
C ALA A 55 -3.86 -12.53 13.08
N SER A 56 -4.46 -13.53 13.69
CA SER A 56 -4.03 -14.92 13.58
C SER A 56 -5.21 -15.77 13.10
N MET A 57 -4.92 -16.74 12.25
CA MET A 57 -5.91 -17.69 11.78
C MET A 57 -5.66 -19.04 12.44
N ARG A 58 -6.73 -19.67 12.90
CA ARG A 58 -6.70 -21.09 13.24
C ARG A 58 -6.84 -21.88 11.94
N GLY A 59 -5.72 -22.22 11.34
CA GLY A 59 -5.69 -23.09 10.17
C GLY A 59 -5.76 -24.55 10.57
N GLY A 60 -6.33 -25.39 9.70
CA GLY A 60 -6.14 -26.82 9.75
C GLY A 60 -4.72 -27.21 9.28
N LEU A 61 -4.41 -28.51 9.31
CA LEU A 61 -3.21 -29.02 8.69
C LEU A 61 -3.23 -28.72 7.17
N PRO A 62 -2.09 -28.31 6.59
CA PRO A 62 -2.00 -28.11 5.15
C PRO A 62 -2.43 -29.39 4.43
N LEU A 63 -3.23 -29.25 3.38
CA LEU A 63 -3.58 -30.39 2.54
C LEU A 63 -2.32 -30.86 1.80
N ALA A 64 -2.16 -32.19 1.71
CA ALA A 64 -1.01 -32.80 1.05
C ALA A 64 -1.07 -32.75 -0.49
N PHE A 65 -2.13 -32.17 -1.06
CA PHE A 65 -2.34 -32.07 -2.50
C PHE A 65 -2.69 -30.65 -2.91
N LEU A 66 -2.22 -30.28 -4.10
CA LEU A 66 -2.51 -29.00 -4.72
C LEU A 66 -3.98 -28.97 -5.17
N ARG A 67 -4.75 -27.97 -4.71
CA ARG A 67 -6.14 -27.82 -5.12
C ARG A 67 -6.28 -27.12 -6.48
N TRP A 68 -5.58 -26.02 -6.65
CA TRP A 68 -5.49 -25.27 -7.89
C TRP A 68 -4.23 -24.40 -7.90
N GLN A 69 -3.84 -23.94 -9.07
CA GLN A 69 -2.72 -23.03 -9.28
C GLN A 69 -3.10 -22.02 -10.36
N VAL A 70 -2.74 -20.76 -10.14
CA VAL A 70 -2.99 -19.66 -11.10
C VAL A 70 -1.66 -19.01 -11.44
N PRO A 71 -1.28 -18.94 -12.73
CA PRO A 71 -0.09 -18.22 -13.16
C PRO A 71 -0.24 -16.72 -12.85
N THR A 72 0.82 -16.11 -12.35
CA THR A 72 0.88 -14.68 -12.03
C THR A 72 1.69 -13.88 -13.03
N ALA A 73 2.54 -14.54 -13.81
CA ALA A 73 3.24 -13.95 -14.94
C ALA A 73 2.44 -14.20 -16.23
N ASN A 74 2.37 -13.19 -17.09
CA ASN A 74 1.70 -13.30 -18.39
C ASN A 74 2.65 -13.73 -19.51
N ASP A 75 3.94 -13.67 -19.26
CA ASP A 75 5.02 -13.94 -20.23
C ASP A 75 5.95 -15.01 -19.67
N ALA A 76 6.32 -15.98 -20.51
CA ALA A 76 7.23 -17.05 -20.15
C ALA A 76 8.63 -16.53 -19.76
N ALA A 77 9.10 -15.44 -20.35
CA ALA A 77 10.37 -14.82 -19.98
C ALA A 77 10.35 -14.21 -18.58
N ASP A 78 9.24 -13.56 -18.22
CA ASP A 78 9.03 -13.04 -16.87
C ASP A 78 8.95 -14.19 -15.85
N GLU A 79 8.22 -15.27 -16.16
CA GLU A 79 8.14 -16.45 -15.30
C GLU A 79 9.52 -17.07 -15.06
N GLN A 80 10.29 -17.27 -16.12
CA GLN A 80 11.65 -17.81 -16.03
C GLN A 80 12.56 -16.90 -15.20
N TYR A 81 12.47 -15.57 -15.36
CA TYR A 81 13.22 -14.62 -14.56
C TYR A 81 12.84 -14.70 -13.08
N ILE A 82 11.54 -14.76 -12.77
CA ILE A 82 11.04 -14.86 -11.39
C ILE A 82 11.55 -16.17 -10.73
N GLU A 83 11.52 -17.27 -11.43
CA GLU A 83 12.05 -18.54 -10.93
C GLU A 83 13.55 -18.49 -10.65
N GLN A 84 14.33 -17.95 -11.59
CA GLN A 84 15.77 -17.77 -11.42
C GLN A 84 16.11 -16.87 -10.24
N GLN A 85 15.42 -15.73 -10.12
CA GLN A 85 15.65 -14.79 -9.04
C GLN A 85 15.25 -15.37 -7.68
N THR A 86 14.13 -16.10 -7.62
CA THR A 86 13.69 -16.82 -6.42
C THR A 86 14.72 -17.86 -5.97
N LYS A 87 15.29 -18.60 -6.92
CA LYS A 87 16.35 -19.58 -6.64
C LYS A 87 17.60 -18.91 -6.11
N GLN A 88 18.06 -17.84 -6.76
CA GLN A 88 19.24 -17.09 -6.34
C GLN A 88 19.07 -16.51 -4.93
N TYR A 89 17.93 -15.86 -4.63
CA TYR A 89 17.67 -15.31 -3.30
C TYR A 89 17.63 -16.38 -2.21
N ARG A 90 17.15 -17.59 -2.54
CA ARG A 90 17.18 -18.72 -1.61
C ARG A 90 18.61 -19.20 -1.33
N GLU A 91 19.44 -19.27 -2.37
CA GLU A 91 20.86 -19.62 -2.25
C GLU A 91 21.64 -18.59 -1.44
N ASP A 92 21.32 -17.30 -1.62
CA ASP A 92 21.91 -16.16 -0.90
C ASP A 92 21.33 -15.94 0.51
N GLN A 93 20.41 -16.79 0.95
CA GLN A 93 19.68 -16.68 2.25
C GLN A 93 18.92 -15.36 2.41
N LEU A 94 18.45 -14.79 1.32
CA LEU A 94 17.59 -13.62 1.27
C LEU A 94 16.10 -14.03 1.22
N PRO A 95 15.17 -13.09 1.51
CA PRO A 95 13.75 -13.34 1.32
C PRO A 95 13.44 -13.72 -0.14
N ALA A 96 13.19 -15.00 -0.37
CA ALA A 96 13.07 -15.56 -1.73
C ALA A 96 11.67 -15.40 -2.33
N LEU A 97 10.63 -15.34 -1.48
CA LEU A 97 9.26 -15.18 -1.97
C LEU A 97 8.98 -13.72 -2.34
N PRO A 98 8.29 -13.49 -3.47
CA PRO A 98 7.80 -12.16 -3.80
C PRO A 98 6.96 -11.54 -2.68
N GLY A 99 7.10 -10.23 -2.47
CA GLY A 99 6.39 -9.46 -1.46
C GLY A 99 4.92 -9.15 -1.82
N LEU A 100 4.28 -10.00 -2.61
CA LEU A 100 2.88 -9.87 -2.99
C LEU A 100 1.99 -10.52 -1.93
N HIS A 101 1.10 -9.73 -1.34
CA HIS A 101 0.23 -10.17 -0.25
C HIS A 101 -1.20 -10.36 -0.75
N PRO A 102 -1.65 -11.62 -0.98
CA PRO A 102 -3.03 -11.86 -1.38
C PRO A 102 -3.99 -11.50 -0.23
N LEU A 103 -5.17 -11.01 -0.60
CA LEU A 103 -6.30 -10.86 0.30
C LEU A 103 -7.33 -11.95 0.03
N VAL A 104 -8.11 -12.27 1.04
CA VAL A 104 -9.29 -13.13 0.92
C VAL A 104 -10.50 -12.33 1.43
N VAL A 105 -11.45 -12.08 0.54
CA VAL A 105 -12.69 -11.38 0.84
C VAL A 105 -13.83 -12.28 0.41
N ASP A 106 -14.56 -12.84 1.36
CA ASP A 106 -15.52 -13.91 1.14
C ASP A 106 -14.88 -15.09 0.36
N ASP A 107 -15.41 -15.45 -0.79
CA ASP A 107 -14.86 -16.51 -1.65
C ASP A 107 -13.95 -15.98 -2.77
N VAL A 108 -13.44 -14.75 -2.65
CA VAL A 108 -12.57 -14.14 -3.66
C VAL A 108 -11.17 -13.95 -3.13
N VAL A 109 -10.18 -14.48 -3.84
CA VAL A 109 -8.76 -14.17 -3.62
C VAL A 109 -8.36 -13.01 -4.53
N LEU A 110 -7.87 -11.93 -3.93
CA LEU A 110 -7.36 -10.76 -4.63
C LEU A 110 -5.85 -10.76 -4.51
N MET A 111 -5.16 -10.63 -5.62
CA MET A 111 -3.70 -10.63 -5.63
C MET A 111 -3.16 -9.73 -6.73
N ARG A 112 -2.13 -8.99 -6.42
CA ARG A 112 -1.37 -8.26 -7.41
C ARG A 112 -0.45 -9.22 -8.17
N THR A 113 -0.34 -9.02 -9.46
CA THR A 113 0.66 -9.65 -10.33
C THR A 113 1.69 -8.57 -10.70
N PRO A 114 2.77 -8.89 -11.42
CA PRO A 114 3.70 -7.86 -11.89
C PRO A 114 3.06 -6.74 -12.72
N GLU A 115 1.90 -6.99 -13.32
CA GLU A 115 1.25 -6.03 -14.22
C GLU A 115 -0.17 -5.64 -13.78
N ARG A 116 -0.91 -6.54 -13.11
CA ARG A 116 -2.35 -6.40 -12.88
C ARG A 116 -2.73 -6.76 -11.45
N LEU A 117 -3.92 -6.37 -11.08
CA LEU A 117 -4.66 -6.96 -9.96
C LEU A 117 -5.59 -8.02 -10.52
N ILE A 118 -5.55 -9.22 -9.99
CA ILE A 118 -6.44 -10.33 -10.36
C ILE A 118 -7.35 -10.70 -9.20
N ALA A 119 -8.58 -11.09 -9.54
CA ALA A 119 -9.51 -11.73 -8.63
C ALA A 119 -9.75 -13.17 -9.07
N VAL A 120 -9.66 -14.08 -8.11
CA VAL A 120 -9.75 -15.51 -8.32
C VAL A 120 -10.82 -16.10 -7.40
N ASP A 121 -11.69 -16.93 -7.92
CA ASP A 121 -12.65 -17.70 -7.14
C ASP A 121 -11.91 -18.70 -6.26
N PHE A 122 -12.04 -18.57 -4.96
CA PHE A 122 -11.29 -19.40 -4.00
C PHE A 122 -11.63 -20.90 -4.08
N PRO A 123 -12.91 -21.29 -4.21
CA PRO A 123 -13.27 -22.69 -4.42
C PRO A 123 -12.65 -23.36 -5.65
N THR A 124 -12.60 -22.68 -6.79
CA THR A 124 -12.28 -23.28 -8.09
C THR A 124 -10.92 -22.88 -8.67
N GLY A 125 -10.33 -21.76 -8.18
CA GLY A 125 -9.11 -21.17 -8.77
C GLY A 125 -9.31 -20.48 -10.11
N LYS A 126 -10.57 -20.28 -10.55
CA LYS A 126 -10.86 -19.57 -11.80
C LYS A 126 -10.71 -18.08 -11.64
N ARG A 127 -10.07 -17.41 -12.60
CA ARG A 127 -10.07 -15.94 -12.66
C ARG A 127 -11.50 -15.45 -12.87
N ILE A 128 -11.92 -14.48 -12.03
CA ILE A 128 -13.24 -13.84 -12.11
C ILE A 128 -13.12 -12.56 -12.93
N TRP A 129 -12.11 -11.75 -12.62
CA TRP A 129 -11.80 -10.49 -13.29
C TRP A 129 -10.35 -10.09 -13.06
N GLU A 130 -9.89 -9.08 -13.82
CA GLU A 130 -8.58 -8.46 -13.66
C GLU A 130 -8.69 -6.94 -13.88
N PHE A 131 -7.77 -6.17 -13.30
CA PHE A 131 -7.69 -4.73 -13.47
C PHE A 131 -6.22 -4.32 -13.72
N PRO A 132 -5.95 -3.42 -14.68
CA PRO A 132 -6.90 -2.92 -15.68
C PRO A 132 -7.29 -4.00 -16.69
N TRP A 133 -8.45 -3.86 -17.30
CA TRP A 133 -8.97 -4.80 -18.31
C TRP A 133 -8.18 -4.75 -19.63
N PHE A 134 -7.52 -3.64 -19.86
CA PHE A 134 -6.71 -3.39 -21.07
C PHE A 134 -5.42 -2.72 -20.66
N ASP A 135 -4.42 -2.80 -21.52
CA ASP A 135 -3.14 -2.15 -21.31
C ASP A 135 -3.33 -0.64 -21.29
N THR A 136 -2.70 0.02 -20.32
CA THR A 136 -2.69 1.49 -20.31
C THR A 136 -1.80 2.01 -21.44
N PRO A 137 -2.03 3.24 -21.97
CA PRO A 137 -1.18 3.82 -23.01
C PRO A 137 0.31 3.84 -22.65
N ASP A 138 0.64 3.96 -21.36
CA ASP A 138 2.02 3.89 -20.89
C ASP A 138 2.58 2.45 -20.96
N GLU A 139 1.76 1.43 -20.72
CA GLU A 139 2.15 0.02 -20.86
C GLU A 139 2.24 -0.40 -22.33
N GLU A 140 1.34 0.10 -23.17
CA GLU A 140 1.39 -0.11 -24.63
C GLU A 140 2.63 0.55 -25.23
N ALA A 141 2.95 1.80 -24.85
CA ALA A 141 4.18 2.47 -25.25
C ALA A 141 5.45 1.75 -24.76
N LEU A 142 5.41 1.14 -23.59
CA LEU A 142 6.50 0.29 -23.07
C LEU A 142 6.63 -1.02 -23.85
N ARG A 143 5.54 -1.62 -24.32
CA ARG A 143 5.56 -2.80 -25.20
C ARG A 143 6.11 -2.48 -26.57
N ASP A 144 5.67 -1.40 -27.19
CA ASP A 144 6.15 -0.97 -28.50
C ASP A 144 7.63 -0.60 -28.49
N SER A 145 8.12 0.01 -27.42
CA SER A 145 9.55 0.28 -27.26
C SER A 145 10.39 -1.00 -27.07
N ARG A 146 9.80 -2.09 -26.62
CA ARG A 146 10.44 -3.41 -26.47
C ARG A 146 10.72 -4.06 -27.82
N VAL A 147 9.81 -3.90 -28.78
CA VAL A 147 9.96 -4.47 -30.13
C VAL A 147 11.09 -3.80 -30.91
N GLN A 148 11.35 -2.53 -30.63
CA GLN A 148 12.35 -1.74 -31.39
C GLN A 148 13.77 -1.76 -30.80
N ASN A 149 13.98 -2.17 -29.55
CA ASN A 149 15.30 -2.11 -28.88
C ASN A 149 15.61 -3.39 -28.07
N SER A 150 15.84 -4.48 -28.77
CA SER A 150 15.97 -5.84 -28.16
C SER A 150 17.15 -6.08 -27.20
N GLY A 151 18.11 -5.16 -27.08
CA GLY A 151 19.30 -5.34 -26.24
C GLY A 151 19.25 -4.66 -24.87
N ASN A 152 18.61 -3.50 -24.75
CA ASN A 152 18.52 -2.75 -23.46
C ASN A 152 17.19 -2.93 -22.73
N SER A 153 16.17 -3.44 -23.42
CA SER A 153 14.82 -3.57 -22.87
C SER A 153 14.68 -4.72 -21.86
N SER A 154 15.43 -5.81 -22.03
CA SER A 154 15.41 -6.94 -21.08
C SER A 154 15.92 -6.54 -19.69
N ASN A 155 17.01 -5.81 -19.61
CA ASN A 155 17.58 -5.36 -18.33
C ASN A 155 16.65 -4.36 -17.59
N THR A 156 15.94 -3.51 -18.33
CA THR A 156 14.96 -2.59 -17.76
C THR A 156 13.78 -3.37 -17.19
N ARG A 157 13.25 -4.33 -17.93
CA ARG A 157 12.14 -5.19 -17.47
C ARG A 157 12.50 -6.00 -16.23
N GLN A 158 13.67 -6.63 -16.21
CA GLN A 158 14.13 -7.38 -15.05
C GLN A 158 14.29 -6.51 -13.81
N THR A 159 14.81 -5.28 -13.98
CA THR A 159 14.92 -4.31 -12.88
C THR A 159 13.54 -3.92 -12.34
N GLU A 160 12.59 -3.72 -13.23
CA GLU A 160 11.20 -3.42 -12.91
C GLU A 160 10.52 -4.54 -12.15
N LEU A 161 10.64 -5.78 -12.64
CA LEU A 161 10.12 -6.96 -11.97
C LEU A 161 10.73 -7.14 -10.58
N ASN A 162 12.06 -7.01 -10.47
CA ASN A 162 12.74 -7.13 -9.19
C ASN A 162 12.21 -6.11 -8.18
N GLN A 163 12.08 -4.85 -8.58
CA GLN A 163 11.56 -3.82 -7.70
C GLN A 163 10.12 -4.12 -7.28
N ARG A 164 9.22 -4.40 -8.23
CA ARG A 164 7.80 -4.68 -7.92
C ARG A 164 7.61 -5.89 -7.02
N LEU A 165 8.39 -6.92 -7.22
CA LEU A 165 8.17 -8.21 -6.55
C LEU A 165 8.91 -8.32 -5.20
N TRP A 166 10.08 -7.70 -5.06
CA TRP A 166 10.90 -7.89 -3.86
C TRP A 166 11.27 -6.62 -3.10
N GLU A 167 11.18 -5.44 -3.73
CA GLU A 167 11.65 -4.21 -3.10
C GLU A 167 10.50 -3.26 -2.72
N ASP A 168 9.37 -3.28 -3.46
CA ASP A 168 8.26 -2.33 -3.27
C ASP A 168 7.12 -2.94 -2.45
N ALA A 169 7.15 -2.70 -1.15
CA ALA A 169 6.07 -3.13 -0.26
C ALA A 169 4.73 -2.42 -0.56
N SER A 170 4.76 -1.19 -1.11
CA SER A 170 3.54 -0.47 -1.51
C SER A 170 2.85 -1.16 -2.68
N TYR A 171 3.63 -1.73 -3.59
CA TYR A 171 3.11 -2.46 -4.74
C TYR A 171 2.40 -3.75 -4.33
N GLY A 172 3.02 -4.53 -3.45
CA GLY A 172 2.54 -5.87 -3.08
C GLY A 172 1.36 -5.88 -2.10
N GLN A 173 1.01 -4.74 -1.52
CA GLN A 173 -0.03 -4.65 -0.50
C GLN A 173 -1.34 -4.12 -1.06
N LEU A 174 -2.42 -4.68 -0.56
CA LEU A 174 -3.80 -4.30 -0.86
C LEU A 174 -4.57 -4.10 0.45
N SER A 175 -5.71 -3.43 0.38
CA SER A 175 -6.69 -3.44 1.47
C SER A 175 -8.13 -3.49 0.94
N SER A 176 -9.07 -3.96 1.76
CA SER A 176 -10.47 -4.07 1.43
C SER A 176 -11.34 -3.73 2.63
N ASP A 177 -12.51 -3.18 2.37
CA ASP A 177 -13.58 -2.96 3.36
C ASP A 177 -14.66 -4.06 3.31
N GLY A 178 -14.42 -5.15 2.55
CA GLY A 178 -15.35 -6.23 2.32
C GLY A 178 -16.31 -5.99 1.13
N LYS A 179 -16.33 -4.78 0.57
CA LYS A 179 -17.15 -4.42 -0.60
C LYS A 179 -16.30 -3.96 -1.76
N ARG A 180 -15.20 -3.32 -1.47
CA ARG A 180 -14.24 -2.72 -2.41
C ARG A 180 -12.85 -3.18 -2.10
N VAL A 181 -11.98 -3.16 -3.10
CA VAL A 181 -10.53 -3.27 -2.93
C VAL A 181 -9.88 -1.94 -3.26
N PHE A 182 -8.93 -1.56 -2.43
CA PHE A 182 -8.14 -0.34 -2.56
C PHE A 182 -6.72 -0.69 -2.94
N VAL A 183 -6.22 -0.08 -4.01
CA VAL A 183 -4.92 -0.37 -4.59
C VAL A 183 -4.20 0.91 -4.97
N LEU A 184 -2.90 0.96 -4.70
CA LEU A 184 -2.06 2.04 -5.19
C LEU A 184 -1.67 1.76 -6.65
N TRP A 185 -1.81 2.77 -7.49
CA TRP A 185 -1.51 2.72 -8.91
C TRP A 185 -0.50 3.80 -9.29
N ASP A 186 0.16 3.63 -10.43
CA ASP A 186 1.10 4.63 -10.96
C ASP A 186 2.30 4.89 -10.02
N LEU A 187 2.77 3.84 -9.34
CA LEU A 187 3.85 3.93 -8.36
C LEU A 187 5.19 4.35 -8.97
N GLY A 188 5.36 4.13 -10.29
CA GLY A 188 6.60 4.38 -11.01
C GLY A 188 7.75 3.52 -10.49
N TYR A 189 8.93 3.63 -11.09
CA TYR A 189 10.13 2.90 -10.64
C TYR A 189 11.08 3.86 -9.93
N ALA A 190 11.62 3.44 -8.80
CA ALA A 190 12.75 4.08 -8.17
C ALA A 190 14.03 3.57 -8.86
N SER A 191 14.40 4.16 -9.99
CA SER A 191 15.68 3.84 -10.61
C SER A 191 16.81 4.34 -9.72
N ALA A 192 17.52 3.43 -9.09
CA ALA A 192 18.72 3.74 -8.29
C ALA A 192 19.92 4.17 -9.17
N SER A 193 19.84 3.98 -10.48
CA SER A 193 20.87 4.41 -11.41
C SER A 193 20.35 5.59 -12.25
N MET A 194 20.65 6.79 -11.80
CA MET A 194 20.68 7.96 -12.66
C MET A 194 21.84 7.82 -13.67
N SER A 195 21.70 6.91 -14.62
CA SER A 195 22.42 7.02 -15.88
C SER A 195 21.63 8.03 -16.70
N SER A 196 21.99 9.29 -16.56
CA SER A 196 21.45 10.39 -17.33
C SER A 196 21.93 10.24 -18.78
N ASN A 197 21.16 9.56 -19.60
CA ASN A 197 21.27 9.72 -21.04
C ASN A 197 20.65 11.07 -21.41
N VAL A 198 21.47 12.10 -21.31
CA VAL A 198 21.16 13.44 -21.79
C VAL A 198 21.17 13.39 -23.32
N LEU A 199 20.01 13.29 -23.93
CA LEU A 199 19.87 13.53 -25.37
C LEU A 199 19.75 15.04 -25.60
N ILE A 200 20.85 15.65 -26.02
CA ILE A 200 20.87 17.04 -26.51
C ILE A 200 20.28 17.01 -27.91
N ARG A 201 19.10 17.56 -28.11
CA ARG A 201 18.54 17.85 -29.43
C ARG A 201 18.56 19.37 -29.70
N PRO A 202 18.71 19.81 -30.98
CA PRO A 202 18.54 21.22 -31.35
C PRO A 202 17.11 21.66 -30.98
N GLY A 203 16.97 22.53 -29.97
CA GLY A 203 15.66 23.01 -29.50
C GLY A 203 15.42 22.90 -28.03
N GLY A 204 16.38 22.38 -27.22
CA GLY A 204 16.28 22.33 -25.78
C GLY A 204 16.41 20.93 -25.19
N ILE A 205 16.79 20.88 -23.93
CA ILE A 205 16.95 19.67 -23.14
C ILE A 205 15.56 19.13 -22.80
N GLN A 206 15.10 18.09 -23.49
CA GLN A 206 13.95 17.31 -23.07
C GLN A 206 14.45 16.00 -22.48
N THR A 207 14.60 15.95 -21.17
CA THR A 207 14.81 14.72 -20.41
C THR A 207 13.47 14.01 -20.21
N ARG A 208 13.00 13.30 -21.21
CA ARG A 208 12.02 12.24 -21.02
C ARG A 208 12.77 10.93 -20.83
N THR A 209 13.07 10.60 -19.60
CA THR A 209 13.53 9.25 -19.23
C THR A 209 12.27 8.42 -19.00
N PRO A 210 11.91 7.45 -19.84
CA PRO A 210 10.84 6.52 -19.52
C PRO A 210 11.18 5.83 -18.21
N GLY A 211 10.26 5.87 -17.23
CA GLY A 211 10.45 5.23 -15.92
C GLY A 211 11.03 6.13 -14.82
N ALA A 212 11.19 7.43 -15.03
CA ALA A 212 11.58 8.34 -13.94
C ALA A 212 10.54 8.29 -12.80
N PRO A 213 10.98 8.25 -11.51
CA PRO A 213 10.05 8.21 -10.38
C PRO A 213 9.17 9.46 -10.38
N LYS A 214 7.86 9.28 -10.39
CA LYS A 214 6.88 10.37 -10.30
C LYS A 214 6.79 10.84 -8.84
N PRO A 215 6.58 12.15 -8.58
CA PRO A 215 6.36 12.66 -7.22
C PRO A 215 4.94 12.41 -6.70
N TYR A 216 4.11 11.73 -7.46
CA TYR A 216 2.72 11.38 -7.16
C TYR A 216 2.43 9.95 -7.56
N ASN A 217 1.37 9.40 -7.01
CA ASN A 217 0.75 8.15 -7.44
C ASN A 217 -0.78 8.29 -7.31
N ARG A 218 -1.51 7.20 -7.50
CA ARG A 218 -2.97 7.18 -7.43
C ARG A 218 -3.43 6.13 -6.43
N LEU A 219 -4.49 6.44 -5.70
CA LEU A 219 -5.26 5.48 -4.94
C LEU A 219 -6.55 5.19 -5.72
N VAL A 220 -6.79 3.92 -6.00
CA VAL A 220 -7.90 3.44 -6.82
C VAL A 220 -8.81 2.56 -5.98
N SER A 221 -10.11 2.75 -6.13
CA SER A 221 -11.16 1.92 -5.54
C SER A 221 -11.89 1.13 -6.61
N LEU A 222 -11.96 -0.19 -6.44
CA LEU A 222 -12.65 -1.10 -7.33
C LEU A 222 -13.75 -1.84 -6.55
N ASP A 223 -14.94 -1.96 -7.13
CA ASP A 223 -16.07 -2.66 -6.52
C ASP A 223 -15.98 -4.17 -6.76
N LEU A 224 -16.10 -4.95 -5.68
CA LEU A 224 -15.98 -6.41 -5.77
C LEU A 224 -17.23 -7.08 -6.35
N LYS A 225 -18.43 -6.50 -6.15
CA LYS A 225 -19.69 -7.06 -6.63
C LYS A 225 -19.87 -6.89 -8.13
N THR A 226 -19.31 -5.82 -8.68
CA THR A 226 -19.37 -5.50 -10.11
C THR A 226 -18.10 -5.89 -10.86
N GLN A 227 -17.47 -6.97 -10.42
CA GLN A 227 -16.31 -7.57 -11.08
C GLN A 227 -15.11 -6.59 -11.26
N GLY A 228 -14.78 -5.86 -10.20
CA GLY A 228 -13.63 -4.96 -10.21
C GLY A 228 -13.87 -3.67 -11.00
N SER A 229 -15.14 -3.24 -11.16
CA SER A 229 -15.42 -1.96 -11.81
C SER A 229 -14.83 -0.81 -10.99
N LEU A 230 -14.25 0.16 -11.71
CA LEU A 230 -13.70 1.37 -11.14
C LEU A 230 -14.82 2.19 -10.49
N GLN A 231 -14.63 2.56 -9.21
CA GLN A 231 -15.55 3.41 -8.47
C GLN A 231 -15.06 4.86 -8.42
N TRP A 232 -13.82 5.05 -8.04
CA TRP A 232 -13.19 6.36 -7.98
C TRP A 232 -11.66 6.24 -7.99
N ILE A 233 -11.00 7.33 -8.37
CA ILE A 233 -9.54 7.50 -8.36
C ILE A 233 -9.23 8.82 -7.66
N VAL A 234 -8.20 8.85 -6.80
CA VAL A 234 -7.69 10.09 -6.19
C VAL A 234 -6.16 10.15 -6.28
N GLY A 235 -5.62 11.36 -6.24
CA GLY A 235 -4.19 11.63 -6.42
C GLY A 235 -3.83 11.96 -7.87
N GLY A 236 -2.65 11.58 -8.34
CA GLY A 236 -2.18 11.98 -9.66
C GLY A 236 -1.77 13.46 -9.73
N VAL A 237 -1.64 14.00 -10.93
CA VAL A 237 -1.22 15.41 -11.14
C VAL A 237 -2.28 16.39 -10.67
N ASP A 238 -3.54 16.14 -11.02
CA ASP A 238 -4.66 17.08 -10.84
C ASP A 238 -5.58 16.68 -9.67
N GLY A 239 -5.30 15.54 -9.00
CA GLY A 239 -6.11 15.01 -7.89
C GLY A 239 -7.22 14.07 -8.32
N GLU A 240 -7.55 13.99 -9.59
CA GLU A 240 -8.64 13.20 -10.18
C GLU A 240 -10.00 13.54 -9.51
N ASP A 241 -10.65 12.60 -8.84
CA ASP A 241 -11.95 12.80 -8.19
C ASP A 241 -11.87 13.67 -6.90
N GLU A 242 -10.65 13.96 -6.38
CA GLU A 242 -10.44 14.81 -5.21
C GLU A 242 -9.29 15.81 -5.44
N PRO A 243 -9.57 17.01 -5.98
CA PRO A 243 -8.55 18.00 -6.36
C PRO A 243 -7.63 18.46 -5.20
N ARG A 244 -8.07 18.36 -3.93
CA ARG A 244 -7.23 18.67 -2.76
C ARG A 244 -6.06 17.71 -2.59
N LEU A 245 -6.08 16.57 -3.27
CA LEU A 245 -5.03 15.56 -3.28
C LEU A 245 -4.15 15.61 -4.53
N ALA A 246 -4.21 16.70 -5.28
CA ALA A 246 -3.34 16.92 -6.43
C ALA A 246 -1.86 16.84 -6.04
N GLY A 247 -1.09 16.04 -6.77
CA GLY A 247 0.33 15.81 -6.51
C GLY A 247 0.63 14.94 -5.29
N ALA A 248 -0.35 14.32 -4.66
CA ALA A 248 -0.14 13.45 -3.51
C ALA A 248 0.59 12.16 -3.90
N PHE A 249 1.53 11.73 -3.06
CA PHE A 249 2.13 10.41 -3.10
C PHE A 249 1.67 9.63 -1.86
N PHE A 250 0.80 8.65 -2.06
CA PHE A 250 0.34 7.74 -1.01
C PHE A 250 1.45 6.76 -0.66
N LEU A 251 1.82 6.67 0.62
CA LEU A 251 2.97 5.91 1.10
C LEU A 251 2.69 4.41 1.27
N GLY A 252 1.42 4.02 1.25
CA GLY A 252 0.95 2.64 1.38
C GLY A 252 -0.56 2.55 1.20
N PRO A 253 -1.14 1.34 1.12
CA PRO A 253 -2.57 1.18 1.00
C PRO A 253 -3.30 1.72 2.23
N PRO A 254 -4.55 2.20 2.07
CA PRO A 254 -5.33 2.73 3.18
C PRO A 254 -5.68 1.65 4.22
N LEU A 255 -5.96 2.09 5.42
CA LEU A 255 -6.65 1.32 6.45
C LEU A 255 -8.15 1.61 6.36
N PRO A 256 -8.98 0.70 5.85
CA PRO A 256 -10.44 0.84 5.89
C PRO A 256 -10.95 0.65 7.33
N LEU A 257 -11.72 1.61 7.82
CA LEU A 257 -12.34 1.54 9.13
C LEU A 257 -13.62 2.38 9.14
N ASN A 258 -14.76 1.78 9.48
CA ASN A 258 -16.06 2.44 9.65
C ASN A 258 -16.50 3.32 8.45
N GLY A 259 -16.28 2.85 7.23
CA GLY A 259 -16.65 3.58 6.01
C GLY A 259 -15.67 4.71 5.64
N GLN A 260 -14.59 4.86 6.38
CA GLN A 260 -13.50 5.78 6.08
C GLN A 260 -12.21 5.03 5.73
N LEU A 261 -11.34 5.70 5.01
CA LEU A 261 -10.02 5.22 4.62
C LEU A 261 -8.96 6.11 5.23
N TYR A 262 -8.12 5.54 6.06
CA TYR A 262 -6.99 6.23 6.68
C TYR A 262 -5.72 5.90 5.91
N VAL A 263 -5.13 6.88 5.25
CA VAL A 263 -3.95 6.69 4.40
C VAL A 263 -2.90 7.74 4.68
N LEU A 264 -1.64 7.35 4.59
CA LEU A 264 -0.52 8.29 4.68
C LEU A 264 -0.17 8.79 3.29
N ALA A 265 -0.07 10.11 3.14
CA ALA A 265 0.29 10.76 1.90
C ALA A 265 1.36 11.85 2.12
N GLU A 266 2.23 11.99 1.13
CA GLU A 266 3.23 13.07 1.09
C GLU A 266 2.91 14.02 -0.07
N VAL A 267 2.85 15.32 0.24
CA VAL A 267 2.75 16.41 -0.73
C VAL A 267 3.85 17.41 -0.45
N LYS A 268 4.78 17.60 -1.39
CA LYS A 268 5.89 18.58 -1.27
C LYS A 268 6.69 18.45 0.04
N GLY A 269 6.92 17.22 0.52
CA GLY A 269 7.65 16.94 1.75
C GLY A 269 6.81 16.97 3.03
N GLU A 270 5.55 17.37 2.97
CA GLU A 270 4.61 17.28 4.09
C GLU A 270 3.96 15.91 4.10
N ILE A 271 4.15 15.17 5.19
CA ILE A 271 3.54 13.85 5.40
C ILE A 271 2.33 14.02 6.31
N SER A 272 1.16 13.63 5.80
CA SER A 272 -0.11 13.76 6.49
C SER A 272 -0.85 12.42 6.57
N LEU A 273 -1.59 12.24 7.65
CA LEU A 273 -2.70 11.30 7.69
C LEU A 273 -3.88 11.94 6.94
N VAL A 274 -4.29 11.31 5.86
CA VAL A 274 -5.41 11.71 5.02
C VAL A 274 -6.55 10.76 5.26
N VAL A 275 -7.74 11.27 5.49
CA VAL A 275 -8.94 10.46 5.73
C VAL A 275 -9.98 10.73 4.67
N LEU A 276 -10.35 9.68 3.94
CA LEU A 276 -11.27 9.72 2.81
C LEU A 276 -12.56 8.98 3.14
N ASP A 277 -13.68 9.41 2.56
CA ASP A 277 -14.89 8.62 2.50
C ASP A 277 -14.67 7.42 1.55
N ALA A 278 -14.89 6.22 2.03
CA ALA A 278 -14.63 5.01 1.26
C ALA A 278 -15.58 4.84 0.04
N ASN A 279 -16.74 5.52 0.02
CA ASN A 279 -17.70 5.37 -1.06
C ASN A 279 -17.35 6.21 -2.29
N ASN A 280 -16.76 7.37 -2.10
CA ASN A 280 -16.56 8.34 -3.19
C ASN A 280 -15.14 8.92 -3.26
N GLY A 281 -14.22 8.54 -2.34
CA GLY A 281 -12.84 9.02 -2.33
C GLY A 281 -12.68 10.48 -1.86
N GLN A 282 -13.75 11.15 -1.43
CA GLN A 282 -13.69 12.54 -1.01
C GLN A 282 -12.93 12.70 0.32
N LEU A 283 -12.11 13.75 0.41
CA LEU A 283 -11.35 14.08 1.61
C LEU A 283 -12.29 14.54 2.72
N SER A 284 -12.33 13.79 3.82
CA SER A 284 -13.06 14.13 5.04
C SER A 284 -12.25 15.12 5.89
N TRP A 285 -11.02 14.73 6.24
CA TRP A 285 -10.08 15.59 6.99
C TRP A 285 -8.64 15.10 6.77
N SER A 286 -7.68 15.92 7.19
CA SER A 286 -6.27 15.55 7.19
C SER A 286 -5.55 16.12 8.40
N GLN A 287 -4.51 15.42 8.86
CA GLN A 287 -3.65 15.82 9.96
C GLN A 287 -2.19 15.69 9.54
N GLN A 288 -1.46 16.81 9.58
CA GLN A 288 -0.02 16.79 9.36
C GLN A 288 0.68 16.01 10.47
N LEU A 289 1.58 15.11 10.10
CA LEU A 289 2.33 14.24 11.01
C LEU A 289 3.82 14.57 11.06
N ALA A 290 4.39 14.89 9.89
CA ALA A 290 5.83 15.16 9.76
C ALA A 290 6.09 16.06 8.55
N HIS A 291 7.29 16.65 8.53
CA HIS A 291 7.81 17.37 7.38
C HIS A 291 9.23 16.89 7.06
N VAL A 292 9.56 16.77 5.79
CA VAL A 292 10.84 16.29 5.30
C VAL A 292 11.49 17.33 4.41
N ASP A 293 12.56 17.93 4.91
CA ASP A 293 13.31 18.96 4.20
C ASP A 293 14.46 18.41 3.34
N THR A 294 14.93 17.18 3.63
CA THR A 294 16.22 16.72 3.14
C THR A 294 16.19 16.09 1.77
N ARG A 295 15.12 15.36 1.43
CA ARG A 295 14.99 14.67 0.15
C ARG A 295 13.53 14.63 -0.32
N THR A 296 13.32 14.90 -1.60
CA THR A 296 12.01 14.71 -2.24
C THR A 296 11.67 13.23 -2.30
N ILE A 297 10.38 12.89 -2.32
CA ILE A 297 9.89 11.50 -2.43
C ILE A 297 10.47 10.75 -3.63
N THR A 298 10.78 11.44 -4.72
CA THR A 298 11.39 10.85 -5.93
C THR A 298 12.82 10.36 -5.72
N ARG A 299 13.53 10.86 -4.70
CA ARG A 299 14.93 10.53 -4.38
C ARG A 299 15.09 9.72 -3.11
N ASP A 300 14.00 9.42 -2.41
CA ASP A 300 14.01 8.63 -1.18
C ASP A 300 13.30 7.29 -1.40
N SER A 301 14.08 6.28 -1.76
CA SER A 301 13.55 4.93 -1.99
C SER A 301 12.96 4.31 -0.73
N THR A 302 13.49 4.62 0.45
CA THR A 302 12.97 4.10 1.73
C THR A 302 11.54 4.55 1.97
N ARG A 303 11.26 5.85 1.87
CA ARG A 303 9.89 6.36 2.01
C ARG A 303 8.96 5.84 0.93
N ARG A 304 9.48 5.79 -0.30
CA ARG A 304 8.71 5.42 -1.48
C ARG A 304 8.27 3.96 -1.48
N LEU A 305 9.14 3.06 -1.04
CA LEU A 305 8.97 1.61 -1.19
C LEU A 305 8.55 0.91 0.11
N ALA A 306 8.53 1.61 1.25
CA ALA A 306 8.28 1.00 2.55
C ALA A 306 6.86 0.48 2.77
N GLY A 307 5.88 0.94 2.01
CA GLY A 307 4.48 0.54 2.18
C GLY A 307 3.91 0.97 3.54
N ALA A 308 4.16 2.21 3.94
CA ALA A 308 3.74 2.73 5.24
C ALA A 308 2.22 2.83 5.32
N THR A 309 1.63 2.06 6.22
CA THR A 309 0.18 2.04 6.46
C THR A 309 -0.12 2.27 7.94
N PRO A 310 -1.19 2.99 8.29
CA PRO A 310 -1.64 3.09 9.66
C PRO A 310 -2.06 1.74 10.24
N SER A 311 -1.94 1.60 11.56
CA SER A 311 -2.59 0.54 12.33
C SER A 311 -3.51 1.15 13.37
N TYR A 312 -4.53 0.41 13.79
CA TYR A 312 -5.55 0.92 14.70
C TYR A 312 -5.83 -0.09 15.82
N SER A 313 -5.88 0.40 17.06
CA SER A 313 -6.43 -0.31 18.20
C SER A 313 -6.97 0.69 19.22
N ASP A 314 -8.12 0.37 19.81
CA ASP A 314 -8.68 1.07 20.98
C ASP A 314 -8.78 2.60 20.84
N GLY A 315 -9.20 3.09 19.67
CA GLY A 315 -9.36 4.52 19.40
C GLY A 315 -8.08 5.22 18.93
N VAL A 316 -6.95 4.52 18.87
CA VAL A 316 -5.66 5.10 18.51
C VAL A 316 -5.20 4.60 17.15
N LEU A 317 -4.85 5.52 16.27
CA LEU A 317 -4.15 5.27 15.02
C LEU A 317 -2.64 5.44 15.25
N VAL A 318 -1.86 4.45 14.88
CA VAL A 318 -0.40 4.54 14.87
C VAL A 318 0.08 4.64 13.44
N CYS A 319 0.74 5.75 13.12
CA CYS A 319 1.12 6.17 11.78
C CYS A 319 2.65 6.15 11.61
N PRO A 320 3.23 5.15 10.93
CA PRO A 320 4.64 5.14 10.59
C PRO A 320 4.87 6.07 9.39
N THR A 321 5.66 7.12 9.57
CA THR A 321 5.86 8.12 8.49
C THR A 321 6.89 7.71 7.45
N SER A 322 7.68 6.66 7.71
CA SER A 322 8.88 6.28 6.93
C SER A 322 9.90 7.43 6.76
N ALA A 323 9.78 8.47 7.60
CA ALA A 323 10.66 9.64 7.63
C ALA A 323 11.38 9.81 8.98
N GLY A 324 11.57 8.71 9.72
CA GLY A 324 12.24 8.73 11.04
C GLY A 324 11.30 9.08 12.20
N ALA A 325 9.99 9.01 12.02
CA ALA A 325 9.01 9.23 13.06
C ALA A 325 7.84 8.23 12.99
N VAL A 326 7.31 7.90 14.16
CA VAL A 326 6.00 7.25 14.33
C VAL A 326 5.12 8.17 15.15
N VAL A 327 3.90 8.39 14.72
CA VAL A 327 2.97 9.33 15.33
C VAL A 327 1.66 8.63 15.67
N ALA A 328 1.14 8.88 16.87
CA ALA A 328 -0.17 8.39 17.27
C ALA A 328 -1.22 9.51 17.22
N VAL A 329 -2.38 9.18 16.69
CA VAL A 329 -3.51 10.08 16.51
C VAL A 329 -4.75 9.47 17.17
N ASP A 330 -5.47 10.23 17.96
CA ASP A 330 -6.78 9.85 18.46
C ASP A 330 -7.84 9.98 17.36
N ILE A 331 -8.54 8.89 17.08
CA ILE A 331 -9.49 8.85 15.96
C ILE A 331 -10.75 9.70 16.20
N SER A 332 -11.11 9.95 17.45
CA SER A 332 -12.34 10.65 17.82
C SER A 332 -12.14 12.16 17.89
N THR A 333 -10.99 12.59 18.39
CA THR A 333 -10.65 14.01 18.57
C THR A 333 -9.78 14.54 17.43
N HIS A 334 -9.18 13.67 16.65
CA HIS A 334 -8.19 13.95 15.59
C HIS A 334 -6.88 14.56 16.11
N PHE A 335 -6.67 14.58 17.43
CA PHE A 335 -5.46 15.14 18.01
C PHE A 335 -4.29 14.18 17.98
N LEU A 336 -3.09 14.74 17.87
CA LEU A 336 -1.85 14.03 18.06
C LEU A 336 -1.70 13.66 19.53
N LEU A 337 -1.57 12.38 19.83
CA LEU A 337 -1.37 11.89 21.20
C LEU A 337 0.09 11.91 21.60
N TRP A 338 0.95 11.38 20.72
CA TRP A 338 2.39 11.35 20.90
C TRP A 338 3.11 11.16 19.55
N GLY A 339 4.38 11.51 19.53
CA GLY A 339 5.29 11.24 18.42
C GLY A 339 6.61 10.68 18.95
N TYR A 340 7.12 9.65 18.28
CA TYR A 340 8.41 9.05 18.59
C TYR A 340 9.34 9.19 17.38
N ARG A 341 10.52 9.76 17.59
CA ARG A 341 11.55 9.88 16.54
C ARG A 341 12.55 8.75 16.68
N TYR A 342 12.88 8.13 15.57
CA TYR A 342 13.92 7.10 15.49
C TYR A 342 14.98 7.47 14.44
N LYS A 343 16.19 6.96 14.65
CA LYS A 343 17.26 7.17 13.68
C LYS A 343 17.03 6.24 12.49
N GLN A 344 16.92 6.82 11.32
CA GLN A 344 16.95 6.04 10.08
C GLN A 344 18.40 5.66 9.76
N GLU A 345 18.67 4.38 9.64
CA GLU A 345 19.90 3.90 9.05
C GLU A 345 19.80 4.02 7.53
N ALA A 346 20.90 4.45 6.89
CA ALA A 346 20.93 4.46 5.43
C ALA A 346 20.67 3.03 4.92
N PRO A 347 19.83 2.83 3.90
CA PRO A 347 19.56 1.52 3.36
C PRO A 347 20.87 0.86 2.95
N ILE A 348 21.13 -0.33 3.49
CA ILE A 348 22.25 -1.16 3.05
C ILE A 348 21.91 -1.55 1.62
N ASN A 349 22.63 -0.98 0.65
CA ASN A 349 22.47 -1.34 -0.75
C ASN A 349 23.10 -2.73 -0.96
N PRO A 350 22.33 -3.82 -1.08
CA PRO A 350 22.89 -5.15 -1.20
C PRO A 350 23.66 -5.36 -2.51
N ARG A 351 23.52 -4.45 -3.48
CA ARG A 351 24.24 -4.54 -4.79
C ARG A 351 25.70 -4.11 -4.74
N PHE A 352 26.11 -3.39 -3.73
CA PHE A 352 27.52 -3.08 -3.52
C PHE A 352 27.98 -3.82 -2.27
N GLY A 353 28.60 -4.98 -2.45
CA GLY A 353 29.15 -5.84 -1.41
C GLY A 353 30.28 -5.19 -0.61
N PHE A 354 30.06 -4.03 -0.04
CA PHE A 354 30.90 -3.47 1.00
C PHE A 354 30.48 -4.09 2.34
N ARG A 355 31.12 -5.21 2.69
CA ARG A 355 31.24 -5.58 4.10
C ARG A 355 31.99 -4.41 4.77
N PRO A 356 31.45 -3.78 5.82
CA PRO A 356 32.25 -2.90 6.63
C PRO A 356 33.40 -3.75 7.17
N SER A 357 34.63 -3.39 6.81
CA SER A 357 35.84 -3.95 7.43
C SER A 357 35.70 -3.76 8.93
N THR A 358 35.66 -4.86 9.66
CA THR A 358 35.78 -4.88 11.11
C THR A 358 37.06 -4.16 11.48
N LEU A 359 36.95 -2.90 11.88
CA LEU A 359 38.05 -2.18 12.54
C LEU A 359 38.34 -2.90 13.85
N ASN A 360 39.43 -3.67 13.80
CA ASN A 360 40.09 -4.22 14.96
C ASN A 360 40.36 -3.07 15.95
N SER A 361 39.52 -2.94 16.98
CA SER A 361 39.89 -2.17 18.17
C SER A 361 40.88 -3.00 18.97
N LYS A 362 42.18 -2.84 18.64
CA LYS A 362 43.23 -3.25 19.58
C LYS A 362 43.09 -2.37 20.82
N LYS A 363 42.86 -3.06 21.95
CA LYS A 363 43.04 -2.56 23.31
C LYS A 363 44.39 -1.87 23.49
N ARG A 364 44.37 -0.72 24.08
CA ARG A 364 45.29 -0.29 25.13
C ARG A 364 44.53 0.42 26.22
#